data_91956da33c2b8fdcb34396c1634cffa6
#
_entry.id   91956da33c2b8fdcb34396c1634cffa6
#
_cell.length_a   1.000
_cell.length_b   1.000
_cell.length_c   1.000
_cell.angle_alpha   90.00
_cell.angle_beta   90.00
_cell.angle_gamma   90.00
#
_symmetry.space_group_name_H-M   'P 1'
#
loop_
_entity.id
_entity.type
_entity.pdbx_description
1 polymer ?
#
loop_
_entity_poly.entity_id
_entity_poly.type
_entity_poly.pdbx_seq_one_letter_code
_entity_poly.pdbx_strand_id
1 'polypeptide(L)'
;MDIKDYHNHKALGSSTIRQILKSPAHYEYALTHKNKPTDALILGDAIHAFILETNRFNEMYEEVADVYLRKTGEHEVGDPKLDTDGDPIIMLKDRNSTGLDIKGEQYKKFNCMREAIKNSAMIKNMMLSSTHTEYTIMSKLMGMDVKCRPDTLSVDSGIIWDIKTVGGLSDKPSDNFIRDILEFGYDVQASLYKRLCEEHFRREFEFRFMCIDVKKDVCGIKEWIVSDELIELGERRLKWCLEQIKNMKESDKNTVYNCESEVLKADYRALEMLEKFRGEE
;
A
#
# COMPACT_ATOMS: atom_id res chain seq x y z
N MET A 1 11.41 -14.55 9.03
CA MET A 1 10.66 -15.27 7.95
C MET A 1 10.88 -14.51 6.69
N ASP A 2 11.20 -15.16 5.56
CA ASP A 2 11.33 -14.48 4.30
C ASP A 2 9.96 -14.05 3.73
N ILE A 3 9.94 -13.19 2.69
CA ILE A 3 8.71 -12.62 2.17
C ILE A 3 7.81 -13.65 1.48
N LYS A 4 8.39 -14.68 0.83
CA LYS A 4 7.61 -15.74 0.17
C LYS A 4 6.92 -16.61 1.21
N ASP A 5 7.63 -16.97 2.27
CA ASP A 5 7.08 -17.73 3.38
C ASP A 5 5.99 -16.94 4.11
N TYR A 6 6.21 -15.63 4.31
CA TYR A 6 5.19 -14.75 4.89
C TYR A 6 3.90 -14.76 4.06
N HIS A 7 3.99 -14.58 2.72
CA HIS A 7 2.81 -14.56 1.87
C HIS A 7 2.11 -15.93 1.75
N ASN A 8 2.84 -17.02 1.86
CA ASN A 8 2.29 -18.37 1.79
C ASN A 8 1.76 -18.89 3.14
N HIS A 9 2.08 -18.22 4.23
CA HIS A 9 1.64 -18.62 5.56
C HIS A 9 0.14 -18.41 5.75
N LYS A 10 -0.55 -19.37 6.39
CA LYS A 10 -2.03 -19.38 6.55
C LYS A 10 -2.58 -18.34 7.51
N ALA A 11 -1.76 -17.77 8.41
CA ALA A 11 -2.20 -16.70 9.30
C ALA A 11 -2.73 -15.50 8.50
N LEU A 12 -3.77 -14.85 9.02
CA LEU A 12 -4.45 -13.75 8.36
C LEU A 12 -3.64 -12.45 8.51
N GLY A 13 -3.27 -11.83 7.41
CA GLY A 13 -2.71 -10.49 7.39
C GLY A 13 -3.79 -9.43 7.19
N SER A 14 -3.47 -8.17 7.47
CA SER A 14 -4.40 -7.03 7.31
C SER A 14 -5.02 -6.96 5.90
N SER A 15 -4.23 -7.22 4.86
CA SER A 15 -4.68 -7.20 3.46
C SER A 15 -5.79 -8.23 3.16
N THR A 16 -5.76 -9.39 3.83
CA THR A 16 -6.79 -10.42 3.71
C THR A 16 -7.99 -10.10 4.60
N ILE A 17 -7.74 -9.74 5.87
CA ILE A 17 -8.79 -9.43 6.84
C ILE A 17 -9.72 -8.33 6.32
N ARG A 18 -9.16 -7.24 5.80
CA ARG A 18 -9.95 -6.09 5.32
C ARG A 18 -10.82 -6.37 4.09
N GLN A 19 -10.62 -7.49 3.38
CA GLN A 19 -11.50 -7.83 2.25
C GLN A 19 -12.94 -8.14 2.70
N ILE A 20 -13.13 -8.59 3.96
CA ILE A 20 -14.47 -8.81 4.51
C ILE A 20 -15.29 -7.51 4.64
N LEU A 21 -14.61 -6.34 4.71
CA LEU A 21 -15.26 -5.03 4.67
C LEU A 21 -16.01 -4.79 3.35
N LYS A 22 -15.59 -5.43 2.28
CA LYS A 22 -16.26 -5.37 0.98
C LYS A 22 -17.40 -6.38 0.91
N SER A 23 -17.12 -7.64 1.19
CA SER A 23 -18.10 -8.71 1.32
C SER A 23 -17.43 -10.05 1.70
N PRO A 24 -18.20 -11.04 2.18
CA PRO A 24 -17.72 -12.41 2.36
C PRO A 24 -17.08 -13.01 1.09
N ALA A 25 -17.67 -12.80 -0.08
CA ALA A 25 -17.14 -13.30 -1.34
C ALA A 25 -15.76 -12.70 -1.69
N HIS A 26 -15.53 -11.41 -1.41
CA HIS A 26 -14.21 -10.79 -1.61
C HIS A 26 -13.15 -11.38 -0.68
N TYR A 27 -13.53 -11.69 0.57
CA TYR A 27 -12.64 -12.34 1.52
C TYR A 27 -12.27 -13.76 1.05
N GLU A 28 -13.25 -14.60 0.68
CA GLU A 28 -13.00 -15.95 0.15
C GLU A 28 -12.16 -15.93 -1.14
N TYR A 29 -12.44 -14.97 -2.02
CA TYR A 29 -11.62 -14.79 -3.24
C TYR A 29 -10.17 -14.49 -2.90
N ALA A 30 -9.92 -13.62 -1.93
CA ALA A 30 -8.57 -13.24 -1.51
C ALA A 30 -7.78 -14.40 -0.85
N LEU A 31 -8.46 -15.37 -0.26
CA LEU A 31 -7.80 -16.56 0.30
C LEU A 31 -7.29 -17.51 -0.78
N THR A 32 -7.96 -17.56 -1.93
CA THR A 32 -7.74 -18.59 -2.95
C THR A 32 -7.08 -18.06 -4.23
N HIS A 33 -7.15 -16.75 -4.46
CA HIS A 33 -6.65 -16.14 -5.68
C HIS A 33 -5.55 -15.11 -5.40
N LYS A 34 -4.49 -15.17 -6.17
CA LYS A 34 -3.48 -14.10 -6.22
C LYS A 34 -3.79 -13.22 -7.43
N ASN A 35 -4.15 -11.98 -7.20
CA ASN A 35 -4.35 -11.02 -8.28
C ASN A 35 -3.02 -10.73 -8.99
N LYS A 36 -3.09 -10.50 -10.30
CA LYS A 36 -1.93 -9.96 -11.01
C LYS A 36 -1.63 -8.56 -10.45
N PRO A 37 -0.36 -8.24 -10.19
CA PRO A 37 -0.01 -6.92 -9.73
C PRO A 37 -0.38 -5.87 -10.78
N THR A 38 -0.93 -4.76 -10.33
CA THR A 38 -1.15 -3.56 -11.16
C THR A 38 0.15 -2.76 -11.26
N ASP A 39 0.25 -1.87 -12.24
CA ASP A 39 1.41 -0.97 -12.39
C ASP A 39 1.68 -0.17 -11.09
N ALA A 40 0.63 0.24 -10.39
CA ALA A 40 0.76 0.92 -9.11
C ALA A 40 1.37 0.04 -8.01
N LEU A 41 0.99 -1.24 -7.96
CA LEU A 41 1.57 -2.21 -7.02
C LEU A 41 3.03 -2.53 -7.36
N ILE A 42 3.35 -2.68 -8.66
CA ILE A 42 4.74 -2.92 -9.12
C ILE A 42 5.62 -1.73 -8.73
N LEU A 43 5.14 -0.51 -8.99
CA LEU A 43 5.86 0.71 -8.64
C LEU A 43 6.03 0.85 -7.13
N GLY A 44 4.98 0.55 -6.35
CA GLY A 44 5.02 0.54 -4.90
C GLY A 44 6.05 -0.46 -4.34
N ASP A 45 6.05 -1.70 -4.81
CA ASP A 45 7.01 -2.73 -4.38
C ASP A 45 8.46 -2.35 -4.73
N ALA A 46 8.70 -1.76 -5.91
CA ALA A 46 10.01 -1.27 -6.28
C ALA A 46 10.51 -0.13 -5.36
N ILE A 47 9.63 0.80 -4.97
CA ILE A 47 9.95 1.89 -4.04
C ILE A 47 10.22 1.34 -2.63
N HIS A 48 9.41 0.39 -2.14
CA HIS A 48 9.66 -0.28 -0.87
C HIS A 48 11.02 -0.97 -0.87
N ALA A 49 11.33 -1.78 -1.90
CA ALA A 49 12.61 -2.45 -2.03
C ALA A 49 13.78 -1.45 -2.13
N PHE A 50 13.60 -0.34 -2.84
CA PHE A 50 14.61 0.71 -2.95
C PHE A 50 14.93 1.38 -1.61
N ILE A 51 13.93 1.61 -0.75
CA ILE A 51 14.13 2.23 0.57
C ILE A 51 14.67 1.25 1.59
N LEU A 52 14.05 0.06 1.69
CA LEU A 52 14.22 -0.85 2.81
C LEU A 52 15.26 -1.96 2.54
N GLU A 53 15.37 -2.38 1.29
CA GLU A 53 16.10 -3.59 0.90
C GLU A 53 16.89 -3.36 -0.40
N THR A 54 17.87 -2.45 -0.38
CA THR A 54 18.66 -2.07 -1.59
C THR A 54 19.25 -3.28 -2.33
N ASN A 55 19.68 -4.32 -1.61
CA ASN A 55 20.19 -5.55 -2.25
C ASN A 55 19.07 -6.27 -3.02
N ARG A 56 17.88 -6.42 -2.42
CA ARG A 56 16.71 -6.99 -3.08
C ARG A 56 16.31 -6.17 -4.30
N PHE A 57 16.30 -4.83 -4.20
CA PHE A 57 16.03 -3.96 -5.35
C PHE A 57 16.98 -4.24 -6.51
N ASN A 58 18.29 -4.32 -6.24
CA ASN A 58 19.32 -4.58 -7.25
C ASN A 58 19.24 -6.01 -7.83
N GLU A 59 18.73 -6.97 -7.06
CA GLU A 59 18.43 -8.34 -7.54
C GLU A 59 17.19 -8.38 -8.41
N MET A 60 16.20 -7.52 -8.14
CA MET A 60 14.95 -7.47 -8.90
C MET A 60 15.08 -6.71 -10.21
N TYR A 61 15.82 -5.59 -10.21
CA TYR A 61 15.81 -4.63 -11.30
C TYR A 61 17.19 -4.27 -11.81
N GLU A 62 17.24 -3.93 -13.11
CA GLU A 62 18.41 -3.36 -13.79
C GLU A 62 17.97 -2.16 -14.62
N GLU A 63 18.71 -1.05 -14.53
CA GLU A 63 18.52 0.08 -15.43
C GLU A 63 19.14 -0.22 -16.79
N VAL A 64 18.31 -0.24 -17.83
CA VAL A 64 18.71 -0.50 -19.21
C VAL A 64 17.99 0.44 -20.17
N ALA A 65 18.52 0.59 -21.38
CA ALA A 65 17.78 1.30 -22.43
C ALA A 65 16.53 0.50 -22.82
N ASP A 66 15.38 1.17 -22.98
CA ASP A 66 14.19 0.58 -23.60
C ASP A 66 14.47 0.42 -25.11
N VAL A 67 14.31 -0.80 -25.61
CA VAL A 67 14.68 -1.17 -26.98
C VAL A 67 13.46 -1.59 -27.81
N TYR A 68 13.59 -1.49 -29.13
CA TYR A 68 12.59 -2.03 -30.04
C TYR A 68 12.59 -3.58 -30.00
N LEU A 69 11.43 -4.15 -29.73
CA LEU A 69 11.23 -5.63 -29.72
C LEU A 69 10.82 -6.18 -31.08
N ARG A 70 10.42 -5.30 -31.98
CA ARG A 70 10.04 -5.63 -33.37
C ARG A 70 10.60 -4.55 -34.29
N LYS A 71 10.92 -4.93 -35.53
CA LYS A 71 11.29 -3.95 -36.55
C LYS A 71 10.14 -2.98 -36.82
N THR A 72 10.41 -1.68 -36.70
CA THR A 72 9.43 -0.61 -36.91
C THR A 72 10.05 0.51 -37.73
N GLY A 73 9.57 0.71 -38.95
CA GLY A 73 10.14 1.72 -39.83
C GLY A 73 11.64 1.47 -40.09
N GLU A 74 12.46 2.44 -39.70
CA GLU A 74 13.93 2.40 -39.83
C GLU A 74 14.65 1.71 -38.68
N HIS A 75 13.93 1.38 -37.56
CA HIS A 75 14.53 0.79 -36.38
C HIS A 75 14.53 -0.72 -36.41
N GLU A 76 15.66 -1.30 -36.04
CA GLU A 76 15.85 -2.75 -35.91
C GLU A 76 15.50 -3.23 -34.49
N VAL A 77 15.36 -4.56 -34.35
CA VAL A 77 15.20 -5.18 -33.03
C VAL A 77 16.48 -4.98 -32.21
N GLY A 78 16.33 -4.42 -30.99
CA GLY A 78 17.45 -4.13 -30.10
C GLY A 78 17.97 -2.69 -30.19
N ASP A 79 17.55 -1.92 -31.19
CA ASP A 79 17.88 -0.50 -31.22
C ASP A 79 17.26 0.21 -30.00
N PRO A 80 17.97 1.16 -29.35
CA PRO A 80 17.40 1.94 -28.26
C PRO A 80 16.31 2.86 -28.79
N LYS A 81 15.22 2.97 -28.03
CA LYS A 81 14.22 4.03 -28.24
C LYS A 81 14.81 5.34 -27.73
N LEU A 82 14.63 6.40 -28.49
CA LEU A 82 15.16 7.71 -28.17
C LEU A 82 14.00 8.65 -27.75
N ASP A 83 14.31 9.57 -26.86
CA ASP A 83 13.40 10.67 -26.49
C ASP A 83 13.48 11.81 -27.54
N THR A 84 12.82 12.94 -27.24
CA THR A 84 12.79 14.12 -28.13
C THR A 84 14.14 14.80 -28.33
N ASP A 85 15.08 14.58 -27.42
CA ASP A 85 16.41 15.18 -27.45
C ASP A 85 17.45 14.23 -28.06
N GLY A 86 17.02 13.00 -28.41
CA GLY A 86 17.85 11.97 -29.04
C GLY A 86 18.58 11.08 -28.04
N ASP A 87 18.27 11.17 -26.74
CA ASP A 87 18.85 10.34 -25.70
C ASP A 87 18.09 9.01 -25.54
N PRO A 88 18.78 7.91 -25.17
CA PRO A 88 18.12 6.64 -24.92
C PRO A 88 17.08 6.72 -23.79
N ILE A 89 15.86 6.25 -24.07
CA ILE A 89 14.83 6.09 -23.04
C ILE A 89 15.24 4.95 -22.11
N ILE A 90 15.30 5.23 -20.81
CA ILE A 90 15.71 4.25 -19.79
C ILE A 90 14.48 3.60 -19.14
N MET A 91 14.64 2.35 -18.73
CA MET A 91 13.65 1.57 -17.99
C MET A 91 14.32 0.75 -16.88
N LEU A 92 13.53 0.33 -15.90
CA LEU A 92 13.92 -0.75 -14.99
C LEU A 92 13.45 -2.07 -15.59
N LYS A 93 14.39 -2.90 -16.00
CA LYS A 93 14.10 -4.25 -16.47
C LYS A 93 14.05 -5.21 -15.29
N ASP A 94 13.00 -6.01 -15.24
CA ASP A 94 12.88 -7.11 -14.29
C ASP A 94 13.89 -8.22 -14.64
N ARG A 95 14.90 -8.41 -13.78
CA ARG A 95 15.95 -9.42 -13.93
C ARG A 95 15.41 -10.85 -13.92
N ASN A 96 14.27 -11.07 -13.27
CA ASN A 96 13.65 -12.39 -13.14
C ASN A 96 12.73 -12.73 -14.32
N SER A 97 12.59 -11.82 -15.28
CA SER A 97 11.76 -12.00 -16.51
C SER A 97 10.30 -12.36 -16.19
N THR A 98 9.76 -11.86 -15.06
CA THR A 98 8.37 -12.08 -14.65
C THR A 98 7.39 -11.13 -15.34
N GLY A 99 7.91 -10.19 -16.14
CA GLY A 99 7.13 -9.19 -16.86
C GLY A 99 6.77 -7.96 -16.03
N LEU A 100 7.48 -7.73 -14.94
CA LEU A 100 7.27 -6.59 -14.01
C LEU A 100 8.19 -5.40 -14.34
N ASP A 101 8.50 -5.18 -15.62
CA ASP A 101 9.29 -4.04 -16.07
C ASP A 101 8.63 -2.72 -15.73
N ILE A 102 9.41 -1.74 -15.26
CA ILE A 102 8.96 -0.37 -15.00
C ILE A 102 9.51 0.54 -16.11
N LYS A 103 8.63 1.01 -16.99
CA LYS A 103 9.01 1.75 -18.21
C LYS A 103 8.07 2.92 -18.51
N GLY A 104 8.48 3.78 -19.43
CA GLY A 104 7.68 4.92 -19.87
C GLY A 104 7.30 5.83 -18.69
N GLU A 105 6.02 6.19 -18.59
CA GLU A 105 5.53 7.07 -17.52
C GLU A 105 5.72 6.48 -16.11
N GLN A 106 5.71 5.16 -15.96
CA GLN A 106 5.98 4.53 -14.65
C GLN A 106 7.45 4.70 -14.25
N TYR A 107 8.38 4.61 -15.19
CA TYR A 107 9.79 4.87 -14.90
C TYR A 107 10.05 6.35 -14.56
N LYS A 108 9.39 7.29 -15.23
CA LYS A 108 9.46 8.71 -14.87
C LYS A 108 8.99 8.96 -13.44
N LYS A 109 7.87 8.34 -13.05
CA LYS A 109 7.35 8.39 -11.67
C LYS A 109 8.32 7.78 -10.67
N PHE A 110 8.84 6.58 -10.98
CA PHE A 110 9.85 5.93 -10.14
C PHE A 110 11.06 6.83 -9.94
N ASN A 111 11.60 7.40 -11.02
CA ASN A 111 12.78 8.25 -10.94
C ASN A 111 12.53 9.53 -10.14
N CYS A 112 11.37 10.16 -10.31
CA CYS A 112 10.97 11.31 -9.51
C CYS A 112 10.91 10.96 -8.01
N MET A 113 10.26 9.86 -7.65
CA MET A 113 10.19 9.38 -6.26
C MET A 113 11.59 9.02 -5.73
N ARG A 114 12.41 8.33 -6.53
CA ARG A 114 13.79 7.97 -6.16
C ARG A 114 14.63 9.18 -5.79
N GLU A 115 14.57 10.24 -6.59
CA GLU A 115 15.30 11.48 -6.29
C GLU A 115 14.74 12.20 -5.05
N ALA A 116 13.42 12.24 -4.86
CA ALA A 116 12.81 12.77 -3.64
C ALA A 116 13.26 11.97 -2.40
N ILE A 117 13.29 10.66 -2.47
CA ILE A 117 13.73 9.75 -1.38
C ILE A 117 15.20 10.01 -1.02
N LYS A 118 16.11 10.05 -2.01
CA LYS A 118 17.55 10.30 -1.79
C LYS A 118 17.79 11.62 -1.07
N ASN A 119 17.01 12.63 -1.37
CA ASN A 119 17.14 13.98 -0.80
C ASN A 119 16.32 14.20 0.48
N SER A 120 15.54 13.22 0.93
CA SER A 120 14.66 13.34 2.09
C SER A 120 15.40 13.09 3.41
N ALA A 121 15.52 14.13 4.23
CA ALA A 121 15.97 13.98 5.62
C ALA A 121 15.00 13.10 6.44
N MET A 122 13.71 13.12 6.12
CA MET A 122 12.67 12.36 6.80
C MET A 122 12.87 10.85 6.61
N ILE A 123 13.04 10.39 5.36
CA ILE A 123 13.35 8.98 5.05
C ILE A 123 14.68 8.58 5.70
N LYS A 124 15.71 9.42 5.60
CA LYS A 124 17.01 9.15 6.22
C LYS A 124 16.90 8.97 7.73
N ASN A 125 16.17 9.85 8.42
CA ASN A 125 15.98 9.76 9.85
C ASN A 125 15.16 8.53 10.25
N MET A 126 14.11 8.20 9.50
CA MET A 126 13.36 6.96 9.67
C MET A 126 14.28 5.75 9.61
N MET A 127 15.11 5.63 8.56
CA MET A 127 16.02 4.50 8.39
C MET A 127 17.13 4.43 9.45
N LEU A 128 17.66 5.58 9.89
CA LEU A 128 18.68 5.62 10.95
C LEU A 128 18.13 5.25 12.34
N SER A 129 16.85 5.54 12.60
CA SER A 129 16.20 5.19 13.88
C SER A 129 15.60 3.80 13.87
N SER A 130 15.46 3.16 12.71
CA SER A 130 14.86 1.84 12.59
C SER A 130 15.73 0.75 13.22
N THR A 131 15.11 -0.06 14.07
CA THR A 131 15.74 -1.23 14.67
C THR A 131 15.43 -2.52 13.90
N HIS A 132 14.31 -2.55 13.18
CA HIS A 132 13.85 -3.68 12.38
C HIS A 132 13.19 -3.18 11.09
N THR A 133 13.48 -3.87 9.99
CA THR A 133 12.81 -3.69 8.70
C THR A 133 12.18 -5.00 8.29
N GLU A 134 11.00 -4.95 7.67
CA GLU A 134 10.29 -6.13 7.17
C GLU A 134 10.20 -7.26 8.22
N TYR A 135 9.93 -6.88 9.49
CA TYR A 135 9.94 -7.82 10.60
C TYR A 135 8.59 -8.51 10.77
N THR A 136 8.58 -9.84 10.67
CA THR A 136 7.35 -10.63 10.78
C THR A 136 6.99 -10.91 12.23
N ILE A 137 5.78 -10.55 12.63
CA ILE A 137 5.19 -10.90 13.94
C ILE A 137 3.94 -11.74 13.68
N MET A 138 3.81 -12.81 14.48
CA MET A 138 2.64 -13.69 14.49
C MET A 138 2.04 -13.73 15.88
N SER A 139 0.72 -13.73 15.95
CA SER A 139 -0.03 -13.82 17.19
C SER A 139 -1.40 -14.48 16.98
N LYS A 140 -2.20 -14.51 18.04
CA LYS A 140 -3.59 -14.99 17.99
C LYS A 140 -4.53 -13.87 18.44
N LEU A 141 -5.50 -13.54 17.58
CA LEU A 141 -6.59 -12.64 17.93
C LEU A 141 -7.93 -13.36 17.79
N MET A 142 -8.74 -13.34 18.83
CA MET A 142 -10.07 -13.98 18.87
C MET A 142 -10.04 -15.48 18.49
N GLY A 143 -8.91 -16.15 18.76
CA GLY A 143 -8.68 -17.56 18.43
C GLY A 143 -8.19 -17.84 17.00
N MET A 144 -8.03 -16.82 16.17
CA MET A 144 -7.49 -16.91 14.82
C MET A 144 -6.01 -16.55 14.78
N ASP A 145 -5.23 -17.27 13.98
CA ASP A 145 -3.83 -16.93 13.73
C ASP A 145 -3.76 -15.70 12.84
N VAL A 146 -3.08 -14.67 13.31
CA VAL A 146 -2.88 -13.40 12.60
C VAL A 146 -1.41 -13.09 12.44
N LYS A 147 -1.07 -12.26 11.46
CA LYS A 147 0.30 -11.84 11.19
C LYS A 147 0.36 -10.38 10.75
N CYS A 148 1.47 -9.74 11.08
CA CYS A 148 1.85 -8.45 10.49
C CYS A 148 3.31 -8.46 10.06
N ARG A 149 3.65 -7.51 9.18
CA ARG A 149 5.01 -7.26 8.74
C ARG A 149 5.15 -5.76 8.49
N PRO A 150 5.44 -4.98 9.55
CA PRO A 150 5.75 -3.57 9.40
C PRO A 150 6.90 -3.35 8.42
N ASP A 151 6.78 -2.32 7.59
CA ASP A 151 7.84 -1.95 6.66
C ASP A 151 9.11 -1.62 7.44
N THR A 152 8.98 -0.81 8.48
CA THR A 152 10.07 -0.59 9.43
C THR A 152 9.53 -0.17 10.80
N LEU A 153 10.29 -0.42 11.84
CA LEU A 153 9.96 0.01 13.20
C LEU A 153 11.20 0.32 14.03
N SER A 154 11.05 1.20 14.98
CA SER A 154 12.02 1.48 16.03
C SER A 154 11.48 1.01 17.37
N VAL A 155 12.06 -0.03 17.93
CA VAL A 155 11.70 -0.50 19.27
C VAL A 155 12.08 0.56 20.30
N ASP A 156 13.23 1.22 20.14
CA ASP A 156 13.74 2.20 21.11
C ASP A 156 12.87 3.44 21.22
N SER A 157 12.35 3.96 20.10
CA SER A 157 11.46 5.12 20.09
C SER A 157 9.97 4.77 20.16
N GLY A 158 9.60 3.49 20.01
CA GLY A 158 8.20 3.06 19.98
C GLY A 158 7.45 3.56 18.75
N ILE A 159 8.07 3.49 17.57
CA ILE A 159 7.45 3.98 16.33
C ILE A 159 7.40 2.86 15.30
N ILE A 160 6.26 2.72 14.64
CA ILE A 160 6.04 1.86 13.47
C ILE A 160 5.85 2.77 12.26
N TRP A 161 6.57 2.53 11.18
CA TRP A 161 6.33 3.19 9.90
C TRP A 161 5.84 2.20 8.86
N ASP A 162 4.89 2.67 8.08
CA ASP A 162 4.36 1.98 6.92
C ASP A 162 4.44 2.94 5.72
N ILE A 163 5.14 2.53 4.69
CA ILE A 163 5.41 3.34 3.50
C ILE A 163 4.22 3.22 2.55
N LYS A 164 3.74 4.35 2.05
CA LYS A 164 2.65 4.39 1.07
C LYS A 164 3.01 5.25 -0.13
N THR A 165 2.87 4.70 -1.32
CA THR A 165 2.85 5.50 -2.55
C THR A 165 1.43 6.01 -2.77
N VAL A 166 1.25 7.33 -2.87
CA VAL A 166 -0.07 7.98 -2.87
C VAL A 166 -0.28 8.88 -4.08
N GLY A 167 -1.50 9.03 -4.53
CA GLY A 167 -1.86 9.76 -5.75
C GLY A 167 -1.83 11.29 -5.63
N GLY A 168 -1.46 11.83 -4.50
CA GLY A 168 -1.33 13.27 -4.26
C GLY A 168 -1.16 13.60 -2.79
N LEU A 169 -0.14 14.40 -2.50
CA LEU A 169 0.09 15.01 -1.20
C LEU A 169 -0.27 16.49 -1.26
N SER A 170 -0.80 17.04 -0.18
CA SER A 170 -1.00 18.47 0.02
C SER A 170 -0.61 18.85 1.45
N ASP A 171 -0.38 20.15 1.71
CA ASP A 171 -0.09 20.63 3.06
C ASP A 171 -1.31 20.54 3.99
N LYS A 172 -2.50 20.42 3.40
CA LYS A 172 -3.70 20.09 4.16
C LYS A 172 -3.83 18.56 4.21
N PRO A 173 -4.37 17.98 5.28
CA PRO A 173 -4.79 16.58 5.24
C PRO A 173 -5.65 16.45 3.99
N SER A 174 -5.11 15.85 2.92
CA SER A 174 -5.88 15.75 1.72
C SER A 174 -7.05 14.84 2.07
N ASP A 175 -8.26 15.31 1.85
CA ASP A 175 -9.47 14.48 1.97
C ASP A 175 -9.31 13.16 1.22
N ASN A 176 -8.42 13.13 0.23
CA ASN A 176 -8.07 11.94 -0.55
C ASN A 176 -7.36 10.88 0.28
N PHE A 177 -6.31 11.24 1.05
CA PHE A 177 -5.59 10.23 1.83
C PHE A 177 -6.42 9.70 3.00
N ILE A 178 -7.22 10.56 3.68
CA ILE A 178 -8.15 10.13 4.73
C ILE A 178 -9.21 9.20 4.13
N ARG A 179 -9.76 9.53 2.96
CA ARG A 179 -10.68 8.64 2.25
C ARG A 179 -10.01 7.31 1.91
N ASP A 180 -8.77 7.34 1.39
CA ASP A 180 -8.01 6.15 1.05
C ASP A 180 -7.73 5.27 2.28
N ILE A 181 -7.46 5.87 3.45
CA ILE A 181 -7.31 5.13 4.71
C ILE A 181 -8.56 4.30 5.01
N LEU A 182 -9.74 4.90 4.90
CA LEU A 182 -11.02 4.22 5.19
C LEU A 182 -11.42 3.24 4.10
N GLU A 183 -11.24 3.62 2.82
CA GLU A 183 -11.61 2.80 1.67
C GLU A 183 -10.72 1.55 1.55
N PHE A 184 -9.42 1.71 1.74
CA PHE A 184 -8.47 0.59 1.67
C PHE A 184 -8.26 -0.11 3.02
N GLY A 185 -8.88 0.36 4.11
CA GLY A 185 -8.77 -0.22 5.45
C GLY A 185 -7.36 -0.09 6.04
N TYR A 186 -6.67 1.02 5.79
CA TYR A 186 -5.35 1.27 6.39
C TYR A 186 -5.43 1.53 7.89
N ASP A 187 -6.58 1.98 8.40
CA ASP A 187 -6.89 2.04 9.82
C ASP A 187 -6.90 0.65 10.48
N VAL A 188 -7.48 -0.36 9.81
CA VAL A 188 -7.44 -1.77 10.24
C VAL A 188 -6.01 -2.30 10.23
N GLN A 189 -5.21 -1.93 9.22
CA GLN A 189 -3.79 -2.28 9.16
C GLN A 189 -3.01 -1.66 10.32
N ALA A 190 -3.16 -0.35 10.55
CA ALA A 190 -2.46 0.37 11.60
C ALA A 190 -2.76 -0.23 12.99
N SER A 191 -4.02 -0.49 13.28
CA SER A 191 -4.46 -1.06 14.55
C SER A 191 -3.96 -2.50 14.75
N LEU A 192 -4.02 -3.35 13.72
CA LEU A 192 -3.46 -4.70 13.78
C LEU A 192 -1.95 -4.67 14.05
N TYR A 193 -1.22 -3.84 13.30
CA TYR A 193 0.25 -3.76 13.42
C TYR A 193 0.67 -3.22 14.78
N LYS A 194 0.05 -2.10 15.21
CA LYS A 194 0.29 -1.52 16.54
C LYS A 194 0.07 -2.56 17.63
N ARG A 195 -1.08 -3.21 17.63
CA ARG A 195 -1.43 -4.23 18.63
C ARG A 195 -0.44 -5.39 18.67
N LEU A 196 -0.06 -5.94 17.51
CA LEU A 196 0.86 -7.07 17.46
C LEU A 196 2.28 -6.66 17.88
N CYS A 197 2.73 -5.48 17.53
CA CYS A 197 4.02 -4.94 17.95
C CYS A 197 4.05 -4.70 19.47
N GLU A 198 3.01 -4.09 20.03
CA GLU A 198 2.90 -3.84 21.47
C GLU A 198 2.89 -5.12 22.30
N GLU A 199 2.14 -6.13 21.83
CA GLU A 199 2.13 -7.45 22.46
C GLU A 199 3.49 -8.15 22.39
N HIS A 200 4.16 -8.08 21.24
CA HIS A 200 5.45 -8.74 21.01
C HIS A 200 6.61 -8.10 21.78
N PHE A 201 6.71 -6.76 21.71
CA PHE A 201 7.83 -6.00 22.31
C PHE A 201 7.54 -5.51 23.74
N ARG A 202 6.32 -5.70 24.24
CA ARG A 202 5.91 -5.32 25.60
C ARG A 202 6.05 -3.83 25.89
N ARG A 203 5.72 -2.98 24.90
CA ARG A 203 5.75 -1.53 25.01
C ARG A 203 4.76 -0.88 24.06
N GLU A 204 4.43 0.38 24.31
CA GLU A 204 3.58 1.18 23.44
C GLU A 204 4.29 1.58 22.15
N PHE A 205 3.51 1.70 21.06
CA PHE A 205 3.96 2.15 19.76
C PHE A 205 3.03 3.22 19.20
N GLU A 206 3.63 4.20 18.53
CA GLU A 206 2.95 5.14 17.65
C GLU A 206 3.02 4.61 16.22
N PHE A 207 1.92 4.71 15.48
CA PHE A 207 1.90 4.28 14.08
C PHE A 207 1.94 5.50 13.15
N ARG A 208 2.79 5.45 12.13
CA ARG A 208 2.99 6.50 11.16
C ARG A 208 2.93 5.99 9.74
N PHE A 209 2.27 6.76 8.85
CA PHE A 209 2.38 6.56 7.42
C PHE A 209 3.47 7.46 6.84
N MET A 210 4.44 6.87 6.15
CA MET A 210 5.42 7.59 5.34
C MET A 210 4.93 7.62 3.89
N CYS A 211 4.28 8.72 3.50
CA CYS A 211 3.63 8.87 2.21
C CYS A 211 4.57 9.50 1.18
N ILE A 212 4.68 8.88 0.01
CA ILE A 212 5.49 9.34 -1.13
C ILE A 212 4.54 9.62 -2.29
N ASP A 213 4.57 10.85 -2.82
CA ASP A 213 3.69 11.27 -3.92
C ASP A 213 4.09 10.62 -5.24
N VAL A 214 3.12 10.00 -5.92
CA VAL A 214 3.31 9.35 -7.22
C VAL A 214 3.14 10.38 -8.34
N LYS A 215 4.12 11.25 -8.53
CA LYS A 215 4.19 12.24 -9.62
C LYS A 215 5.37 11.93 -10.53
N LYS A 216 5.35 12.50 -11.73
CA LYS A 216 6.45 12.35 -12.69
C LYS A 216 7.40 13.54 -12.72
N ASP A 217 6.96 14.69 -12.22
CA ASP A 217 7.69 15.96 -12.34
C ASP A 217 8.25 16.43 -10.99
N VAL A 218 7.40 16.45 -9.95
CA VAL A 218 7.80 16.82 -8.57
C VAL A 218 7.12 15.90 -7.59
N CYS A 219 7.90 15.16 -6.82
CA CYS A 219 7.42 14.24 -5.79
C CYS A 219 7.65 14.81 -4.40
N GLY A 220 6.60 14.83 -3.58
CA GLY A 220 6.66 15.15 -2.17
C GLY A 220 6.76 13.91 -1.29
N ILE A 221 7.26 14.10 -0.07
CA ILE A 221 7.25 13.09 0.98
C ILE A 221 6.65 13.71 2.23
N LYS A 222 5.73 13.00 2.86
CA LYS A 222 5.07 13.46 4.09
C LYS A 222 4.85 12.31 5.06
N GLU A 223 5.15 12.59 6.33
CA GLU A 223 4.84 11.69 7.43
C GLU A 223 3.51 12.08 8.06
N TRP A 224 2.65 11.10 8.29
CA TRP A 224 1.39 11.26 9.00
C TRP A 224 1.40 10.39 10.25
N ILE A 225 1.24 11.03 11.40
CA ILE A 225 1.01 10.33 12.67
C ILE A 225 -0.47 9.94 12.72
N VAL A 226 -0.73 8.68 12.98
CA VAL A 226 -2.11 8.17 13.11
C VAL A 226 -2.63 8.50 14.50
N SER A 227 -3.73 9.26 14.58
CA SER A 227 -4.31 9.67 15.86
C SER A 227 -4.94 8.50 16.62
N ASP A 228 -5.11 8.67 17.94
CA ASP A 228 -5.74 7.65 18.79
C ASP A 228 -7.17 7.34 18.36
N GLU A 229 -7.93 8.35 17.89
CA GLU A 229 -9.29 8.13 17.39
C GLU A 229 -9.32 7.28 16.12
N LEU A 230 -8.32 7.45 15.24
CA LEU A 230 -8.22 6.64 14.03
C LEU A 230 -7.76 5.21 14.36
N ILE A 231 -6.89 5.03 15.34
CA ILE A 231 -6.53 3.71 15.89
C ILE A 231 -7.76 3.03 16.52
N GLU A 232 -8.53 3.76 17.34
CA GLU A 232 -9.76 3.22 17.94
C GLU A 232 -10.77 2.78 16.88
N LEU A 233 -10.97 3.59 15.84
CA LEU A 233 -11.83 3.22 14.71
C LEU A 233 -11.34 1.93 14.05
N GLY A 234 -10.04 1.85 13.76
CA GLY A 234 -9.41 0.68 13.17
C GLY A 234 -9.53 -0.57 14.04
N GLU A 235 -9.40 -0.45 15.36
CA GLU A 235 -9.60 -1.57 16.30
C GLU A 235 -11.06 -2.08 16.28
N ARG A 236 -12.03 -1.18 16.28
CA ARG A 236 -13.45 -1.55 16.18
C ARG A 236 -13.75 -2.25 14.86
N ARG A 237 -13.20 -1.74 13.73
CA ARG A 237 -13.35 -2.36 12.41
C ARG A 237 -12.61 -3.70 12.33
N LEU A 238 -11.39 -3.79 12.88
CA LEU A 238 -10.64 -5.05 12.96
C LEU A 238 -11.42 -6.12 13.74
N LYS A 239 -11.95 -5.76 14.91
CA LYS A 239 -12.77 -6.67 15.72
C LYS A 239 -13.99 -7.15 14.94
N TRP A 240 -14.71 -6.23 14.32
CA TRP A 240 -15.87 -6.57 13.48
C TRP A 240 -15.46 -7.52 12.32
N CYS A 241 -14.36 -7.23 11.61
CA CYS A 241 -13.88 -8.10 10.54
C CYS A 241 -13.61 -9.52 11.03
N LEU A 242 -12.92 -9.66 12.17
CA LEU A 242 -12.61 -10.97 12.74
C LEU A 242 -13.87 -11.70 13.22
N GLU A 243 -14.87 -11.01 13.76
CA GLU A 243 -16.18 -11.57 14.12
C GLU A 243 -16.92 -12.08 12.88
N GLN A 244 -16.95 -11.30 11.78
CA GLN A 244 -17.57 -11.73 10.52
C GLN A 244 -16.89 -12.98 9.97
N ILE A 245 -15.56 -12.98 9.91
CA ILE A 245 -14.78 -14.12 9.41
C ILE A 245 -15.04 -15.36 10.27
N LYS A 246 -15.05 -15.22 11.61
CA LYS A 246 -15.29 -16.34 12.54
C LYS A 246 -16.69 -16.94 12.41
N ASN A 247 -17.69 -16.09 12.17
CA ASN A 247 -19.10 -16.50 12.16
C ASN A 247 -19.63 -16.80 10.75
N MET A 248 -18.79 -16.65 9.72
CA MET A 248 -19.16 -16.85 8.32
C MET A 248 -19.55 -18.30 8.07
N LYS A 249 -20.75 -18.51 7.49
CA LYS A 249 -21.25 -19.81 7.08
C LYS A 249 -20.85 -20.10 5.63
N GLU A 250 -20.93 -21.37 5.23
CA GLU A 250 -20.65 -21.77 3.84
C GLU A 250 -21.59 -21.08 2.84
N SER A 251 -22.85 -20.83 3.21
CA SER A 251 -23.81 -20.07 2.40
C SER A 251 -23.40 -18.64 2.12
N ASP A 252 -22.61 -18.02 3.03
CA ASP A 252 -22.28 -16.61 2.97
C ASP A 252 -21.08 -16.35 2.04
N LYS A 253 -20.27 -17.36 1.77
CA LYS A 253 -19.02 -17.25 1.01
C LYS A 253 -19.16 -16.68 -0.40
N ASN A 254 -20.34 -16.84 -1.00
CA ASN A 254 -20.64 -16.32 -2.33
C ASN A 254 -21.44 -14.99 -2.27
N THR A 255 -21.70 -14.47 -1.08
CA THR A 255 -22.49 -13.24 -0.92
C THR A 255 -21.62 -12.01 -1.21
N VAL A 256 -21.98 -11.26 -2.25
CA VAL A 256 -21.28 -10.01 -2.62
C VAL A 256 -22.01 -8.81 -1.98
N TYR A 257 -23.32 -8.72 -2.18
CA TYR A 257 -24.17 -7.68 -1.64
C TYR A 257 -25.47 -8.27 -1.10
N ASN A 258 -26.13 -7.53 -0.19
CA ASN A 258 -27.48 -7.86 0.21
C ASN A 258 -28.43 -7.82 -0.99
N CYS A 259 -29.27 -8.84 -1.15
CA CYS A 259 -30.19 -8.94 -2.28
C CYS A 259 -31.44 -8.05 -2.15
N GLU A 260 -31.56 -7.33 -1.03
CA GLU A 260 -32.67 -6.41 -0.80
C GLU A 260 -32.37 -5.03 -1.35
N SER A 261 -33.42 -4.36 -1.87
CA SER A 261 -33.29 -2.97 -2.33
C SER A 261 -33.16 -2.04 -1.12
N GLU A 262 -32.11 -1.25 -1.10
CA GLU A 262 -31.86 -0.25 -0.06
C GLU A 262 -32.04 1.16 -0.60
N VAL A 263 -32.46 2.08 0.26
CA VAL A 263 -32.56 3.50 -0.10
C VAL A 263 -31.16 4.12 -0.06
N LEU A 264 -30.70 4.62 -1.21
CA LEU A 264 -29.46 5.38 -1.28
C LEU A 264 -29.65 6.73 -0.58
N LYS A 265 -29.01 6.89 0.56
CA LYS A 265 -29.04 8.15 1.32
C LYS A 265 -27.97 9.10 0.86
N ALA A 266 -28.30 10.40 0.82
CA ALA A 266 -27.32 11.45 0.58
C ALA A 266 -26.29 11.47 1.71
N ASP A 267 -25.01 11.54 1.35
CA ASP A 267 -23.95 11.80 2.30
C ASP A 267 -23.95 13.28 2.75
N TYR A 268 -23.09 13.64 3.70
CA TYR A 268 -23.03 15.00 4.22
C TYR A 268 -22.73 16.05 3.12
N ARG A 269 -21.92 15.71 2.09
CA ARG A 269 -21.59 16.60 0.98
C ARG A 269 -22.79 16.85 0.08
N ALA A 270 -23.56 15.80 -0.21
CA ALA A 270 -24.80 15.92 -0.97
C ALA A 270 -25.86 16.74 -0.20
N LEU A 271 -25.90 16.61 1.13
CA LEU A 271 -26.77 17.39 2.00
C LEU A 271 -26.36 18.88 2.02
N GLU A 272 -25.06 19.18 2.14
CA GLU A 272 -24.56 20.56 2.04
C GLU A 272 -24.88 21.19 0.67
N MET A 273 -24.71 20.43 -0.41
CA MET A 273 -25.12 20.90 -1.75
C MET A 273 -26.61 21.15 -1.83
N LEU A 274 -27.43 20.26 -1.26
CA LEU A 274 -28.88 20.44 -1.25
C LEU A 274 -29.30 21.69 -0.48
N GLU A 275 -28.68 21.98 0.66
CA GLU A 275 -28.93 23.20 1.44
C GLU A 275 -28.54 24.47 0.66
N LYS A 276 -27.40 24.43 -0.02
CA LYS A 276 -26.93 25.55 -0.85
C LYS A 276 -27.91 25.90 -1.98
N PHE A 277 -28.52 24.90 -2.62
CA PHE A 277 -29.49 25.10 -3.70
C PHE A 277 -30.93 25.33 -3.25
N ARG A 278 -31.25 25.09 -1.95
CA ARG A 278 -32.57 25.44 -1.36
C ARG A 278 -32.75 26.94 -1.13
N GLY A 279 -31.69 27.72 -1.12
CA GLY A 279 -31.73 29.17 -0.94
C GLY A 279 -31.91 30.00 -2.24
N GLU A 280 -32.10 29.37 -3.39
CA GLU A 280 -32.27 30.01 -4.68
C GLU A 280 -33.72 29.98 -5.21
N GLU A 281 -34.70 29.57 -4.40
CA GLU A 281 -36.14 29.74 -4.62
C GLU A 281 -36.63 30.91 -3.75
#